data_4f721703ed0bed88ae37e8cf33e55171
#
_entry.id   4f721703ed0bed88ae37e8cf33e55171
#
_cell.length_a   1.000
_cell.length_b   1.000
_cell.length_c   1.000
_cell.angle_alpha   90.00
_cell.angle_beta   90.00
_cell.angle_gamma   90.00
#
_symmetry.space_group_name_H-M   'P 1'
#
loop_
_entity.id
_entity.type
_entity.pdbx_description
1 polymer ?
#
loop_
_entity_poly.entity_id
_entity_poly.type
_entity_poly.pdbx_seq_one_letter_code
_entity_poly.pdbx_strand_id
1 'polypeptide(L)'
;MINANKALNRLIKELKDSSPNLENSIKEIAPVSFLLNIKHHKDIYITINEDSSKISFSEQSYDFEIRASLIDILKLVITGKLNKDLIYGNGEITVVLFNAIHKSDIDLIYLIDKYFGSLPAVFKYTIVKKIFESSEIYQDKNYRDMRKRLRDITIRLDRLEVLKSLWIL
;
A
#
# COMPACT_ATOMS: atom_id res chain seq x y z
N MET A 1 -6.06 13.49 15.61
CA MET A 1 -5.38 13.63 14.30
C MET A 1 -4.25 12.59 14.24
N ILE A 2 -4.27 11.72 13.24
CA ILE A 2 -3.26 10.66 13.11
C ILE A 2 -1.95 11.32 12.67
N ASN A 3 -0.87 11.08 13.41
CA ASN A 3 0.45 11.51 12.99
C ASN A 3 0.97 10.54 11.94
N ALA A 4 0.95 10.94 10.66
CA ALA A 4 1.30 10.11 9.51
C ALA A 4 2.73 9.52 9.62
N ASN A 5 3.70 10.29 10.12
CA ASN A 5 5.06 9.80 10.33
C ASN A 5 5.11 8.69 11.39
N LYS A 6 4.36 8.85 12.48
CA LYS A 6 4.29 7.82 13.52
C LYS A 6 3.60 6.55 13.02
N ALA A 7 2.55 6.71 12.20
CA ALA A 7 1.85 5.60 11.57
C ALA A 7 2.77 4.86 10.59
N LEU A 8 3.48 5.58 9.71
CA LEU A 8 4.43 4.99 8.77
C LEU A 8 5.56 4.24 9.49
N ASN A 9 6.18 4.84 10.51
CA ASN A 9 7.25 4.18 11.26
C ASN A 9 6.79 2.87 11.90
N ARG A 10 5.58 2.83 12.47
CA ARG A 10 5.01 1.61 13.04
C ARG A 10 4.73 0.56 11.98
N LEU A 11 4.18 0.99 10.82
CA LEU A 11 3.92 0.10 9.70
C LEU A 11 5.22 -0.54 9.19
N ILE A 12 6.25 0.28 8.92
CA ILE A 12 7.56 -0.22 8.44
C ILE A 12 8.21 -1.14 9.47
N LYS A 13 8.12 -0.81 10.75
CA LYS A 13 8.62 -1.68 11.82
C LYS A 13 7.92 -3.04 11.82
N GLU A 14 6.59 -3.08 11.78
CA GLU A 14 5.84 -4.34 11.76
C GLU A 14 6.11 -5.15 10.48
N LEU A 15 6.31 -4.47 9.35
CA LEU A 15 6.74 -5.11 8.11
C LEU A 15 8.10 -5.82 8.27
N LYS A 16 9.09 -5.14 8.87
CA LYS A 16 10.42 -5.72 9.16
C LYS A 16 10.34 -6.88 10.14
N ASP A 17 9.62 -6.69 11.24
CA ASP A 17 9.45 -7.70 12.30
C ASP A 17 8.74 -8.96 11.76
N SER A 18 7.88 -8.81 10.76
CA SER A 18 7.11 -9.92 10.18
C SER A 18 7.86 -10.69 9.09
N SER A 19 8.92 -10.12 8.50
CA SER A 19 9.67 -10.75 7.40
C SER A 19 11.14 -10.39 7.43
N PRO A 20 12.02 -11.31 7.85
CA PRO A 20 13.46 -11.12 7.82
C PRO A 20 14.01 -10.80 6.41
N ASN A 21 13.40 -11.37 5.38
CA ASN A 21 13.80 -11.09 4.00
C ASN A 21 13.50 -9.65 3.61
N LEU A 22 12.37 -9.10 4.05
CA LEU A 22 12.02 -7.71 3.82
C LEU A 22 12.93 -6.77 4.61
N GLU A 23 13.25 -7.11 5.86
CA GLU A 23 14.19 -6.36 6.67
C GLU A 23 15.56 -6.25 5.99
N ASN A 24 16.11 -7.37 5.53
CA ASN A 24 17.39 -7.41 4.82
C ASN A 24 17.35 -6.60 3.52
N SER A 25 16.29 -6.73 2.72
CA SER A 25 16.13 -5.96 1.49
C SER A 25 16.02 -4.46 1.76
N ILE A 26 15.33 -4.05 2.82
CA ILE A 26 15.27 -2.63 3.21
C ILE A 26 16.66 -2.13 3.64
N LYS A 27 17.41 -2.90 4.43
CA LYS A 27 18.78 -2.54 4.84
C LYS A 27 19.72 -2.40 3.64
N GLU A 28 19.56 -3.25 2.63
CA GLU A 28 20.38 -3.22 1.42
C GLU A 28 20.17 -1.96 0.58
N ILE A 29 18.92 -1.48 0.49
CA ILE A 29 18.58 -0.31 -0.34
C ILE A 29 18.49 1.00 0.44
N ALA A 30 18.47 0.96 1.77
CA ALA A 30 18.36 2.17 2.59
C ALA A 30 19.67 3.02 2.54
N PRO A 31 19.57 4.36 2.56
CA PRO A 31 18.31 5.12 2.55
C PRO A 31 17.66 5.15 1.17
N VAL A 32 16.36 4.96 1.10
CA VAL A 32 15.59 5.06 -0.14
C VAL A 32 14.50 6.12 0.00
N SER A 33 14.41 6.99 -1.00
CA SER A 33 13.40 8.04 -1.06
C SER A 33 12.58 7.91 -2.33
N PHE A 34 11.28 8.05 -2.24
CA PHE A 34 10.44 8.04 -3.42
C PHE A 34 9.28 9.02 -3.34
N LEU A 35 8.87 9.47 -4.50
CA LEU A 35 7.71 10.32 -4.70
C LEU A 35 6.51 9.46 -5.08
N LEU A 36 5.43 9.60 -4.33
CA LEU A 36 4.14 9.06 -4.68
C LEU A 36 3.25 10.20 -5.21
N ASN A 37 3.13 10.27 -6.54
CA ASN A 37 2.30 11.22 -7.24
C ASN A 37 0.95 10.55 -7.56
N ILE A 38 -0.06 10.86 -6.77
CA ILE A 38 -1.41 10.34 -6.97
C ILE A 38 -2.22 11.38 -7.74
N LYS A 39 -2.71 11.00 -8.91
CA LYS A 39 -3.49 11.87 -9.79
C LYS A 39 -4.58 12.63 -9.01
N HIS A 40 -4.59 13.95 -9.13
CA HIS A 40 -5.51 14.87 -8.43
C HIS A 40 -5.31 15.00 -6.92
N HIS A 41 -4.18 14.52 -6.37
CA HIS A 41 -3.81 14.65 -4.97
C HIS A 41 -2.47 15.36 -4.83
N LYS A 42 -2.12 15.73 -3.59
CA LYS A 42 -0.80 16.30 -3.30
C LYS A 42 0.29 15.24 -3.41
N ASP A 43 1.45 15.67 -3.86
CA ASP A 43 2.64 14.85 -3.88
C ASP A 43 3.04 14.42 -2.47
N ILE A 44 3.41 13.15 -2.33
CA ILE A 44 3.80 12.55 -1.07
C ILE A 44 5.22 12.02 -1.22
N TYR A 45 6.17 12.61 -0.49
CA TYR A 45 7.56 12.16 -0.44
C TYR A 45 7.72 11.21 0.73
N ILE A 46 8.22 10.02 0.47
CA ILE A 46 8.44 8.99 1.46
C ILE A 46 9.92 8.64 1.48
N THR A 47 10.53 8.72 2.65
CA THR A 47 11.92 8.31 2.88
C THR A 47 11.93 7.16 3.87
N ILE A 48 12.61 6.07 3.53
CA ILE A 48 12.82 4.90 4.38
C ILE A 48 14.31 4.77 4.66
N ASN A 49 14.70 4.94 5.90
CA ASN A 49 16.04 4.66 6.40
C ASN A 49 16.06 3.30 7.12
N GLU A 50 17.22 2.86 7.56
CA GLU A 50 17.35 1.61 8.31
C GLU A 50 16.45 1.57 9.55
N ASP A 51 16.42 2.63 10.34
CA ASP A 51 15.72 2.65 11.64
C ASP A 51 14.51 3.59 11.69
N SER A 52 14.29 4.38 10.64
CA SER A 52 13.21 5.37 10.61
C SER A 52 12.63 5.57 9.24
N SER A 53 11.43 6.10 9.20
CA SER A 53 10.78 6.51 7.95
C SER A 53 10.08 7.84 8.14
N LYS A 54 9.96 8.60 7.04
CA LYS A 54 9.41 9.95 7.05
C LYS A 54 8.48 10.17 5.87
N ILE A 55 7.37 10.83 6.12
CA ILE A 55 6.48 11.39 5.09
C ILE A 55 6.65 12.90 5.06
N SER A 56 6.78 13.47 3.88
CA SER A 56 6.81 14.91 3.64
C SER A 56 5.86 15.27 2.50
N PHE A 57 5.29 16.45 2.59
CA PHE A 57 4.51 17.07 1.52
C PHE A 57 5.24 18.26 0.87
N SER A 58 6.48 18.48 1.30
CA SER A 58 7.39 19.45 0.71
C SER A 58 8.33 18.76 -0.25
N GLU A 59 8.65 19.43 -1.34
CA GLU A 59 9.56 18.92 -2.37
C GLU A 59 10.91 18.47 -1.78
N GLN A 60 11.32 17.26 -2.14
CA GLN A 60 12.58 16.64 -1.73
C GLN A 60 13.13 15.83 -2.91
N SER A 61 14.44 15.55 -2.86
CA SER A 61 15.05 14.60 -3.80
C SER A 61 14.52 13.19 -3.57
N TYR A 62 14.38 12.43 -4.63
CA TYR A 62 13.92 11.05 -4.60
C TYR A 62 14.67 10.17 -5.60
N ASP A 63 14.75 8.87 -5.33
CA ASP A 63 15.41 7.88 -6.18
C ASP A 63 14.49 7.43 -7.32
N PHE A 64 13.20 7.31 -7.02
CA PHE A 64 12.18 6.97 -8.02
C PHE A 64 10.83 7.62 -7.69
N GLU A 65 9.97 7.66 -8.69
CA GLU A 65 8.63 8.21 -8.60
C GLU A 65 7.61 7.15 -9.03
N ILE A 66 6.48 7.10 -8.33
CA ILE A 66 5.31 6.33 -8.72
C ILE A 66 4.22 7.31 -9.12
N ARG A 67 3.88 7.36 -10.42
CA ARG A 67 2.75 8.14 -10.95
C ARG A 67 1.56 7.22 -11.14
N ALA A 68 0.56 7.36 -10.32
CA ALA A 68 -0.55 6.43 -10.30
C ALA A 68 -1.87 7.13 -10.02
N SER A 69 -2.96 6.54 -10.51
CA SER A 69 -4.27 6.86 -9.97
C SER A 69 -4.46 6.14 -8.62
N LEU A 70 -5.43 6.60 -7.85
CA LEU A 70 -5.78 5.93 -6.61
C LEU A 70 -6.15 4.44 -6.82
N ILE A 71 -6.76 4.13 -7.96
CA ILE A 71 -7.14 2.77 -8.34
C ILE A 71 -5.89 1.93 -8.61
N ASP A 72 -4.86 2.50 -9.23
CA ASP A 72 -3.61 1.79 -9.50
C ASP A 72 -2.86 1.47 -8.21
N ILE A 73 -2.82 2.41 -7.27
CA ILE A 73 -2.27 2.18 -5.92
C ILE A 73 -3.02 1.04 -5.22
N LEU A 74 -4.33 1.03 -5.29
CA LEU A 74 -5.13 -0.03 -4.69
C LEU A 74 -4.92 -1.38 -5.34
N LYS A 75 -4.84 -1.43 -6.68
CA LYS A 75 -4.47 -2.64 -7.41
C LYS A 75 -3.11 -3.14 -6.96
N LEU A 76 -2.12 -2.25 -6.85
CA LEU A 76 -0.78 -2.59 -6.36
C LEU A 76 -0.83 -3.22 -4.96
N VAL A 77 -1.53 -2.58 -4.03
CA VAL A 77 -1.64 -3.07 -2.64
C VAL A 77 -2.36 -4.42 -2.56
N ILE A 78 -3.42 -4.61 -3.36
CA ILE A 78 -4.22 -5.84 -3.38
C ILE A 78 -3.50 -6.99 -4.06
N THR A 79 -2.87 -6.73 -5.20
CA THR A 79 -2.28 -7.78 -6.04
C THR A 79 -0.79 -8.01 -5.77
N GLY A 80 -0.13 -7.04 -5.14
CA GLY A 80 1.33 -7.00 -4.99
C GLY A 80 2.08 -6.84 -6.33
N LYS A 81 1.35 -6.64 -7.44
CA LYS A 81 1.95 -6.50 -8.76
C LYS A 81 2.15 -5.04 -9.10
N LEU A 82 3.42 -4.67 -9.27
CA LEU A 82 3.80 -3.35 -9.72
C LEU A 82 3.71 -3.26 -11.24
N ASN A 83 2.91 -2.31 -11.73
CA ASN A 83 2.94 -1.95 -13.15
C ASN A 83 4.17 -1.05 -13.41
N LYS A 84 5.09 -1.54 -14.23
CA LYS A 84 6.34 -0.83 -14.55
C LYS A 84 6.10 0.52 -15.24
N ASP A 85 4.99 0.67 -15.96
CA ASP A 85 4.64 1.91 -16.65
C ASP A 85 4.32 3.06 -15.70
N LEU A 86 4.09 2.77 -14.43
CA LEU A 86 3.83 3.76 -13.39
C LEU A 86 5.09 4.24 -12.68
N ILE A 87 6.26 3.65 -12.99
CA ILE A 87 7.52 3.90 -12.27
C ILE A 87 8.44 4.74 -13.15
N TYR A 88 9.01 5.78 -12.56
CA TYR A 88 9.99 6.68 -13.19
C TYR A 88 11.21 6.82 -12.28
N GLY A 89 12.40 6.73 -12.84
CA GLY A 89 13.67 6.84 -12.10
C GLY A 89 14.35 5.49 -11.87
N ASN A 90 14.92 5.25 -10.70
CA ASN A 90 15.71 4.05 -10.42
C ASN A 90 14.82 2.79 -10.31
N GLY A 91 14.69 2.09 -11.44
CA GLY A 91 13.89 0.87 -11.54
C GLY A 91 14.43 -0.30 -10.72
N GLU A 92 15.74 -0.38 -10.49
CA GLU A 92 16.35 -1.49 -9.74
C GLU A 92 15.94 -1.44 -8.27
N ILE A 93 16.10 -0.29 -7.62
CA ILE A 93 15.66 -0.08 -6.23
C ILE A 93 14.17 -0.37 -6.09
N THR A 94 13.38 0.10 -7.05
CA THR A 94 11.94 -0.11 -7.06
C THR A 94 11.60 -1.60 -7.10
N VAL A 95 12.23 -2.35 -8.01
CA VAL A 95 12.00 -3.79 -8.15
C VAL A 95 12.40 -4.55 -6.90
N VAL A 96 13.54 -4.21 -6.28
CA VAL A 96 14.00 -4.85 -5.03
C VAL A 96 12.97 -4.62 -3.91
N LEU A 97 12.54 -3.37 -3.70
CA LEU A 97 11.59 -3.01 -2.66
C LEU A 97 10.25 -3.73 -2.85
N PHE A 98 9.67 -3.67 -4.03
CA PHE A 98 8.35 -4.27 -4.27
C PHE A 98 8.38 -5.79 -4.30
N ASN A 99 9.45 -6.41 -4.80
CA ASN A 99 9.63 -7.86 -4.73
C ASN A 99 9.76 -8.33 -3.27
N ALA A 100 10.49 -7.60 -2.44
CA ALA A 100 10.62 -7.91 -1.02
C ALA A 100 9.25 -7.83 -0.31
N ILE A 101 8.47 -6.78 -0.56
CA ILE A 101 7.12 -6.63 -0.03
C ILE A 101 6.21 -7.75 -0.53
N HIS A 102 6.25 -8.07 -1.82
CA HIS A 102 5.41 -9.12 -2.40
C HIS A 102 5.74 -10.52 -1.87
N LYS A 103 7.03 -10.81 -1.70
CA LYS A 103 7.50 -12.11 -1.15
C LYS A 103 7.27 -12.27 0.35
N SER A 104 7.04 -11.18 1.06
CA SER A 104 6.81 -11.22 2.51
C SER A 104 5.47 -11.83 2.91
N ASP A 105 4.55 -12.05 1.97
CA ASP A 105 3.18 -12.56 2.18
C ASP A 105 2.38 -11.78 3.25
N ILE A 106 2.73 -10.52 3.44
CA ILE A 106 2.13 -9.64 4.44
C ILE A 106 0.85 -9.02 3.88
N ASP A 107 -0.20 -8.99 4.70
CA ASP A 107 -1.45 -8.29 4.39
C ASP A 107 -1.26 -6.77 4.56
N LEU A 108 -0.76 -6.11 3.51
CA LEU A 108 -0.54 -4.66 3.50
C LEU A 108 -1.82 -3.87 3.77
N ILE A 109 -2.98 -4.38 3.34
CA ILE A 109 -4.26 -3.71 3.54
C ILE A 109 -4.59 -3.68 5.02
N TYR A 110 -4.42 -4.81 5.70
CA TYR A 110 -4.59 -4.87 7.15
C TYR A 110 -3.68 -3.88 7.87
N LEU A 111 -2.41 -3.77 7.48
CA LEU A 111 -1.47 -2.86 8.11
C LEU A 111 -1.81 -1.39 7.82
N ILE A 112 -2.21 -1.06 6.60
CA ILE A 112 -2.64 0.29 6.26
C ILE A 112 -3.89 0.67 7.08
N ASP A 113 -4.87 -0.21 7.17
CA ASP A 113 -6.08 0.01 7.98
C ASP A 113 -5.73 0.19 9.47
N LYS A 114 -4.87 -0.67 10.00
CA LYS A 114 -4.43 -0.63 11.41
C LYS A 114 -3.74 0.68 11.80
N TYR A 115 -2.90 1.24 10.92
CA TYR A 115 -2.05 2.38 11.27
C TYR A 115 -2.56 3.72 10.75
N PHE A 116 -3.26 3.75 9.64
CA PHE A 116 -3.79 4.97 9.02
C PHE A 116 -5.30 5.14 9.20
N GLY A 117 -5.97 4.15 9.80
CA GLY A 117 -7.40 4.14 10.01
C GLY A 117 -8.17 3.60 8.82
N SER A 118 -9.45 3.30 9.05
CA SER A 118 -10.29 2.67 8.05
C SER A 118 -10.26 3.43 6.73
N LEU A 119 -9.95 2.72 5.67
CA LEU A 119 -10.08 3.24 4.31
C LEU A 119 -11.48 3.83 4.16
N PRO A 120 -11.63 5.09 3.72
CA PRO A 120 -12.94 5.73 3.62
C PRO A 120 -13.92 4.83 2.87
N ALA A 121 -15.17 4.77 3.31
CA ALA A 121 -16.22 3.95 2.69
C ALA A 121 -16.38 4.19 1.17
N VAL A 122 -16.00 5.39 0.70
CA VAL A 122 -15.90 5.76 -0.72
C VAL A 122 -14.96 4.83 -1.49
N PHE A 123 -13.88 4.35 -0.85
CA PHE A 123 -12.98 3.38 -1.46
C PHE A 123 -13.61 2.01 -1.63
N LYS A 124 -14.42 1.56 -0.66
CA LYS A 124 -15.13 0.27 -0.75
C LYS A 124 -15.95 0.20 -2.03
N TYR A 125 -16.76 1.22 -2.29
CA TYR A 125 -17.73 1.20 -3.39
C TYR A 125 -17.07 1.41 -4.75
N THR A 126 -16.16 2.38 -4.85
CA THR A 126 -15.50 2.72 -6.13
C THR A 126 -14.53 1.65 -6.59
N ILE A 127 -13.81 1.01 -5.67
CA ILE A 127 -12.86 -0.05 -5.96
C ILE A 127 -13.58 -1.32 -6.40
N VAL A 128 -14.55 -1.78 -5.61
CA VAL A 128 -15.29 -2.99 -5.91
C VAL A 128 -15.98 -2.82 -7.26
N LYS A 129 -16.66 -1.72 -7.50
CA LYS A 129 -17.37 -1.47 -8.75
C LYS A 129 -16.43 -1.39 -9.95
N LYS A 130 -15.36 -0.59 -9.93
CA LYS A 130 -14.45 -0.44 -11.08
C LYS A 130 -13.53 -1.63 -11.33
N ILE A 131 -13.11 -2.35 -10.30
CA ILE A 131 -12.32 -3.58 -10.47
C ILE A 131 -13.23 -4.69 -11.07
N PHE A 132 -14.50 -4.72 -10.70
CA PHE A 132 -15.44 -5.70 -11.25
C PHE A 132 -16.00 -5.34 -12.64
N GLU A 133 -15.99 -4.06 -13.01
CA GLU A 133 -16.46 -3.61 -14.35
C GLU A 133 -15.38 -3.71 -15.44
N SER A 134 -14.10 -3.86 -15.12
CA SER A 134 -13.05 -4.04 -16.13
C SER A 134 -13.06 -5.46 -16.67
N SER A 135 -13.58 -5.62 -17.86
CA SER A 135 -13.76 -6.91 -18.57
C SER A 135 -12.47 -7.71 -18.82
N GLU A 136 -11.29 -7.10 -18.72
CA GLU A 136 -10.00 -7.78 -18.93
C GLU A 136 -9.59 -8.71 -17.77
N ILE A 137 -10.25 -8.62 -16.63
CA ILE A 137 -9.90 -9.38 -15.42
C ILE A 137 -10.62 -10.74 -15.37
N TYR A 138 -11.54 -11.00 -16.27
CA TYR A 138 -12.45 -12.16 -16.19
C TYR A 138 -11.80 -13.54 -16.44
N GLN A 139 -10.59 -13.64 -16.96
CA GLN A 139 -10.02 -14.91 -17.41
C GLN A 139 -8.78 -15.42 -16.67
N ASP A 140 -8.20 -14.68 -15.72
CA ASP A 140 -6.95 -15.07 -15.07
C ASP A 140 -7.16 -15.72 -13.68
N LYS A 141 -6.30 -16.71 -13.36
CA LYS A 141 -6.23 -17.37 -12.03
C LYS A 141 -6.03 -16.35 -10.91
N ASN A 142 -5.28 -15.29 -11.18
CA ASN A 142 -5.08 -14.14 -10.28
C ASN A 142 -6.37 -13.40 -9.94
N TYR A 143 -7.40 -13.47 -10.80
CA TYR A 143 -8.71 -12.87 -10.53
C TYR A 143 -9.44 -13.56 -9.38
N ARG A 144 -9.36 -14.90 -9.30
CA ARG A 144 -9.99 -15.65 -8.20
C ARG A 144 -9.35 -15.30 -6.86
N ASP A 145 -8.03 -15.19 -6.83
CA ASP A 145 -7.29 -14.84 -5.61
C ASP A 145 -7.54 -13.40 -5.20
N MET A 146 -7.58 -12.48 -6.16
CA MET A 146 -7.96 -11.10 -5.91
C MET A 146 -9.41 -10.98 -5.40
N ARG A 147 -10.34 -11.72 -6.00
CA ARG A 147 -11.74 -11.76 -5.57
C ARG A 147 -11.89 -12.31 -4.16
N LYS A 148 -11.11 -13.34 -3.81
CA LYS A 148 -11.06 -13.91 -2.47
C LYS A 148 -10.53 -12.89 -1.46
N ARG A 149 -9.41 -12.22 -1.77
CA ARG A 149 -8.83 -11.17 -0.92
C ARG A 149 -9.78 -9.98 -0.75
N LEU A 150 -10.42 -9.51 -1.81
CA LEU A 150 -11.44 -8.45 -1.73
C LEU A 150 -12.63 -8.85 -0.85
N ARG A 151 -13.11 -10.09 -0.97
CA ARG A 151 -14.19 -10.62 -0.14
C ARG A 151 -13.78 -10.65 1.34
N ASP A 152 -12.56 -11.10 1.64
CA ASP A 152 -12.04 -11.15 3.00
C ASP A 152 -11.90 -9.73 3.60
N ILE A 153 -11.48 -8.75 2.79
CA ILE A 153 -11.42 -7.35 3.19
C ILE A 153 -12.82 -6.81 3.49
N THR A 154 -13.78 -7.06 2.63
CA THR A 154 -15.17 -6.62 2.83
C THR A 154 -15.73 -7.18 4.12
N ILE A 155 -15.54 -8.48 4.39
CA ILE A 155 -15.98 -9.13 5.62
C ILE A 155 -15.31 -8.50 6.87
N ARG A 156 -14.01 -8.21 6.79
CA ARG A 156 -13.29 -7.56 7.90
C ARG A 156 -13.78 -6.13 8.15
N LEU A 157 -14.04 -5.37 7.10
CA LEU A 157 -14.57 -4.03 7.19
C LEU A 157 -15.99 -4.01 7.78
N ASP A 158 -16.85 -4.94 7.38
CA ASP A 158 -18.20 -5.08 7.94
C ASP A 158 -18.15 -5.42 9.44
N ARG A 159 -17.22 -6.29 9.86
CA ARG A 159 -17.00 -6.57 11.27
C ARG A 159 -16.53 -5.36 12.06
N LEU A 160 -15.65 -4.52 11.48
CA LEU A 160 -15.18 -3.30 12.12
C LEU A 160 -16.30 -2.25 12.24
N GLU A 161 -17.18 -2.16 11.26
CA GLU A 161 -18.37 -1.30 11.34
C GLU A 161 -19.32 -1.73 12.46
N VAL A 162 -19.56 -3.03 12.60
CA VAL A 162 -20.37 -3.58 13.69
C VAL A 162 -19.71 -3.31 15.05
N LEU A 163 -18.40 -3.52 15.18
CA LEU A 163 -17.69 -3.23 16.43
C LEU A 163 -17.76 -1.73 16.75
N LYS A 164 -17.56 -0.85 15.77
CA LYS A 164 -17.67 0.60 15.96
C LYS A 164 -19.06 1.01 16.41
N SER A 165 -20.12 0.42 15.88
CA SER A 165 -21.50 0.70 16.28
C SER A 165 -21.80 0.26 17.71
N LEU A 166 -21.15 -0.84 18.19
CA LEU A 166 -21.28 -1.32 19.56
C LEU A 166 -20.53 -0.46 20.59
N TRP A 167 -19.50 0.28 20.16
CA TRP A 167 -18.73 1.18 21.06
C TRP A 167 -19.34 2.60 21.18
N ILE A 168 -20.33 2.92 20.38
CA ILE A 168 -21.05 4.21 20.42
C ILE A 168 -22.33 4.14 21.29
N LEU A 169 -22.69 2.95 21.72
CA LEU A 169 -23.76 2.71 22.70
C LEU A 169 -23.22 2.62 24.13
#